data_24cf2ea8d821d21a6513c7cfe796db4c
#
_entry.id   24cf2ea8d821d21a6513c7cfe796db4c
#
_cell.length_a   1.000
_cell.length_b   1.000
_cell.length_c   1.000
_cell.angle_alpha   90.00
_cell.angle_beta   90.00
_cell.angle_gamma   90.00
#
_symmetry.space_group_name_H-M   'P 1'
#
loop_
_entity.id
_entity.type
_entity.pdbx_description
1 polymer ?
#
loop_
_entity_poly.entity_id
_entity_poly.type
_entity_poly.pdbx_seq_one_letter_code
_entity_poly.pdbx_strand_id
1 'polypeptide(L)'
;MKRKTCISRTLAVTLAVFSSVAAMGQRENSSGNDWLKDVADRIQLHGYAQGGLNYTHCDAKDVNTFELKRTLFWANAQITDRVSFLFMHDFSSVVQEYYMDYRFSKNKALTVRLGQFKNGLSYENPLSPTSMEAIDVYSEGVTYLTGCGSDPLLGVQYGRDLGLAVFGETNDQKLRYEIDVMNGQGINRKDQNAEKDFIGRLEYRPVKGLNLVATGQIGRGHAVAASPYIPDITPGENYKRNRWTVGFDYKSAALNLHGEYLEGKDKNTTSRGAYLTGNVPLGKGVDLVGSYDYFNFNTDLDYDQHKAIFGVQWWFFKKNRFQLQYVYKNAALAGGFHHTACHAIMAQMQVRFDWAK
;
A
#
# COMPACT_ATOMS: atom_id res chain seq x y z
N MET A 1 32.69 8.34 16.28
CA MET A 1 33.69 7.75 15.37
C MET A 1 32.98 7.03 14.23
N LYS A 2 33.12 7.52 12.98
CA LYS A 2 32.81 6.92 11.66
C LYS A 2 31.41 6.29 11.44
N ARG A 3 30.42 7.15 11.09
CA ARG A 3 29.32 6.79 10.20
C ARG A 3 29.58 7.41 8.81
N LYS A 4 30.33 6.73 7.99
CA LYS A 4 30.43 7.01 6.53
C LYS A 4 30.35 5.66 5.81
N THR A 5 29.60 5.62 4.72
CA THR A 5 29.58 4.56 3.69
C THR A 5 28.37 3.64 3.59
N CYS A 6 27.13 4.10 3.84
CA CYS A 6 25.98 3.30 3.36
C CYS A 6 25.33 3.89 2.10
N ILE A 7 25.32 5.22 1.95
CA ILE A 7 24.66 5.92 0.83
C ILE A 7 25.38 5.68 -0.51
N SER A 8 26.71 5.50 -0.51
CA SER A 8 27.48 5.31 -1.75
C SER A 8 27.29 3.94 -2.41
N ARG A 9 26.90 2.91 -1.65
CA ARG A 9 26.73 1.55 -2.20
C ARG A 9 25.39 1.37 -2.89
N THR A 10 24.33 2.01 -2.42
CA THR A 10 23.00 1.93 -3.04
C THR A 10 22.96 2.70 -4.37
N LEU A 11 23.59 3.88 -4.42
CA LEU A 11 23.71 4.65 -5.67
C LEU A 11 24.56 3.90 -6.72
N ALA A 12 25.60 3.20 -6.28
CA ALA A 12 26.46 2.41 -7.16
C ALA A 12 25.75 1.17 -7.74
N VAL A 13 24.86 0.54 -6.99
CA VAL A 13 24.06 -0.60 -7.48
C VAL A 13 23.02 -0.14 -8.49
N THR A 14 22.39 1.01 -8.27
CA THR A 14 21.42 1.56 -9.23
C THR A 14 22.09 1.98 -10.53
N LEU A 15 23.27 2.62 -10.47
CA LEU A 15 24.06 2.90 -11.67
C LEU A 15 24.62 1.63 -12.34
N ALA A 16 24.98 0.60 -11.59
CA ALA A 16 25.48 -0.67 -12.14
C ALA A 16 24.40 -1.48 -12.88
N VAL A 17 23.13 -1.40 -12.45
CA VAL A 17 22.01 -2.00 -13.18
C VAL A 17 21.78 -1.27 -14.50
N PHE A 18 21.87 0.07 -14.52
CA PHE A 18 21.80 0.84 -15.78
C PHE A 18 23.00 0.60 -16.70
N SER A 19 24.22 0.43 -16.16
CA SER A 19 25.40 0.14 -16.96
C SER A 19 25.47 -1.30 -17.48
N SER A 20 24.89 -2.28 -16.76
CA SER A 20 24.82 -3.67 -17.24
C SER A 20 23.77 -3.85 -18.35
N VAL A 21 22.67 -3.11 -18.32
CA VAL A 21 21.70 -3.05 -19.44
C VAL A 21 22.34 -2.41 -20.68
N ALA A 22 23.17 -1.38 -20.49
CA ALA A 22 23.95 -0.78 -21.58
C ALA A 22 25.04 -1.73 -22.16
N ALA A 23 25.64 -2.60 -21.34
CA ALA A 23 26.66 -3.56 -21.78
C ALA A 23 26.09 -4.79 -22.50
N MET A 24 24.83 -5.15 -22.30
CA MET A 24 24.15 -6.22 -23.04
C MET A 24 23.72 -5.82 -24.47
N GLY A 25 23.74 -4.53 -24.79
CA GLY A 25 23.43 -4.00 -26.13
C GLY A 25 24.61 -3.99 -27.12
N GLN A 26 25.81 -4.44 -26.75
CA GLN A 26 26.94 -4.47 -27.64
C GLN A 26 27.07 -5.80 -28.45
N ARG A 27 26.00 -6.18 -29.13
CA ARG A 27 26.10 -7.16 -30.23
C ARG A 27 25.26 -6.69 -31.41
N GLU A 28 26.02 -6.47 -32.49
CA GLU A 28 25.61 -6.26 -33.88
C GLU A 28 25.24 -4.84 -34.35
N ASN A 29 25.92 -4.45 -35.42
CA ASN A 29 25.84 -3.26 -36.26
C ASN A 29 24.40 -2.79 -36.59
N SER A 30 23.77 -2.13 -35.67
CA SER A 30 22.66 -1.24 -35.95
C SER A 30 23.07 0.19 -35.60
N SER A 31 22.64 1.17 -36.39
CA SER A 31 22.96 2.58 -36.18
C SER A 31 22.72 2.95 -34.71
N GLY A 32 23.64 3.67 -34.04
CA GLY A 32 23.68 3.87 -32.59
C GLY A 32 22.45 4.52 -31.93
N ASN A 33 21.35 4.71 -32.67
CA ASN A 33 20.08 5.22 -32.20
C ASN A 33 18.97 4.16 -32.06
N ASP A 34 19.07 2.99 -32.71
CA ASP A 34 17.96 2.04 -32.74
C ASP A 34 17.83 1.22 -31.44
N TRP A 35 18.95 0.86 -30.82
CA TRP A 35 18.93 0.16 -29.54
C TRP A 35 18.44 1.04 -28.37
N LEU A 36 18.78 2.34 -28.40
CA LEU A 36 18.28 3.31 -27.40
C LEU A 36 16.76 3.49 -27.49
N LYS A 37 16.22 3.44 -28.72
CA LYS A 37 14.77 3.47 -28.92
C LYS A 37 14.12 2.19 -28.42
N ASP A 38 14.68 1.03 -28.75
CA ASP A 38 14.14 -0.26 -28.28
C ASP A 38 14.14 -0.35 -26.73
N VAL A 39 15.20 0.11 -26.06
CA VAL A 39 15.26 0.20 -24.60
C VAL A 39 14.26 1.23 -24.07
N ALA A 40 14.17 2.41 -24.68
CA ALA A 40 13.24 3.46 -24.25
C ALA A 40 11.76 3.05 -24.44
N ASP A 41 11.46 2.23 -25.42
CA ASP A 41 10.12 1.72 -25.68
C ASP A 41 9.72 0.58 -24.72
N ARG A 42 10.69 -0.09 -24.09
CA ARG A 42 10.49 -1.20 -23.16
C ARG A 42 10.55 -0.82 -21.68
N ILE A 43 11.16 0.33 -21.34
CA ILE A 43 11.32 0.77 -19.96
C ILE A 43 10.50 2.03 -19.72
N GLN A 44 9.62 1.95 -18.71
CA GLN A 44 8.82 3.08 -18.24
C GLN A 44 9.31 3.49 -16.86
N LEU A 45 9.58 4.77 -16.69
CA LEU A 45 10.04 5.35 -15.45
C LEU A 45 8.95 6.20 -14.81
N HIS A 46 8.77 6.01 -13.53
CA HIS A 46 7.74 6.70 -12.76
C HIS A 46 8.29 7.13 -11.42
N GLY A 47 7.66 8.13 -10.82
CA GLY A 47 7.96 8.50 -9.45
C GLY A 47 6.97 9.49 -8.89
N TYR A 48 6.97 9.58 -7.57
CA TYR A 48 6.25 10.64 -6.86
C TYR A 48 6.92 10.96 -5.53
N ALA A 49 6.68 12.19 -5.06
CA ALA A 49 7.01 12.63 -3.72
C ALA A 49 5.76 13.20 -3.05
N GLN A 50 5.62 12.93 -1.76
CA GLN A 50 4.59 13.48 -0.88
C GLN A 50 5.26 14.03 0.37
N GLY A 51 5.00 15.30 0.66
CA GLY A 51 5.52 15.96 1.86
C GLY A 51 4.67 17.15 2.23
N GLY A 52 4.79 17.61 3.45
CA GLY A 52 3.97 18.71 3.93
C GLY A 52 4.15 19.04 5.40
N LEU A 53 3.10 19.59 6.00
CA LEU A 53 3.03 19.99 7.40
C LEU A 53 2.06 19.11 8.14
N ASN A 54 2.41 18.70 9.33
CA ASN A 54 1.54 18.07 10.30
C ASN A 54 1.58 18.86 11.61
N TYR A 55 0.44 19.48 11.96
CA TYR A 55 0.20 20.05 13.28
C TYR A 55 -0.85 19.20 13.98
N THR A 56 -0.47 18.53 15.06
CA THR A 56 -1.37 17.68 15.85
C THR A 56 -1.32 18.11 17.32
N HIS A 57 -2.49 18.35 17.89
CA HIS A 57 -2.72 18.60 19.30
C HIS A 57 -3.41 17.39 19.91
N CYS A 58 -2.76 16.76 20.90
CA CYS A 58 -3.30 15.65 21.69
C CYS A 58 -3.08 15.92 23.18
N ASP A 59 -3.92 15.33 24.03
CA ASP A 59 -3.78 15.42 25.48
C ASP A 59 -2.38 14.95 25.97
N ALA A 60 -1.76 14.01 25.25
CA ALA A 60 -0.47 13.44 25.61
C ALA A 60 0.73 14.22 25.07
N LYS A 61 0.65 14.79 23.87
CA LYS A 61 1.76 15.46 23.20
C LYS A 61 1.33 16.20 21.94
N ASP A 62 1.82 17.41 21.78
CA ASP A 62 1.72 18.19 20.56
C ASP A 62 2.81 17.82 19.55
N VAL A 63 2.45 17.82 18.28
CA VAL A 63 3.38 17.65 17.16
C VAL A 63 3.22 18.83 16.22
N ASN A 64 4.35 19.43 15.83
CA ASN A 64 4.38 20.46 14.77
C ASN A 64 5.63 20.21 13.95
N THR A 65 5.45 19.64 12.75
CA THR A 65 6.58 19.20 11.95
C THR A 65 6.31 19.32 10.45
N PHE A 66 7.37 19.66 9.71
CA PHE A 66 7.42 19.37 8.29
C PHE A 66 7.93 17.95 8.08
N GLU A 67 7.31 17.23 7.17
CA GLU A 67 7.64 15.85 6.90
C GLU A 67 7.70 15.55 5.41
N LEU A 68 8.65 14.69 5.02
CA LEU A 68 8.70 14.03 3.73
C LEU A 68 8.18 12.62 3.94
N LYS A 69 6.90 12.39 3.58
CA LYS A 69 6.24 11.11 3.85
C LYS A 69 6.75 10.00 2.94
N ARG A 70 6.94 10.29 1.66
CA ARG A 70 7.30 9.30 0.63
C ARG A 70 8.05 9.95 -0.51
N THR A 71 9.05 9.23 -1.03
CA THR A 71 9.77 9.59 -2.25
C THR A 71 10.01 8.32 -3.05
N LEU A 72 9.04 7.93 -3.87
CA LEU A 72 9.11 6.70 -4.63
C LEU A 72 9.55 6.94 -6.06
N PHE A 73 10.39 6.02 -6.51
CA PHE A 73 10.75 5.87 -7.90
C PHE A 73 10.65 4.40 -8.30
N TRP A 74 10.11 4.13 -9.50
CA TRP A 74 10.04 2.78 -10.01
C TRP A 74 10.24 2.73 -11.52
N ALA A 75 10.75 1.57 -11.95
CA ALA A 75 10.91 1.21 -13.34
C ALA A 75 10.08 -0.04 -13.66
N ASN A 76 9.33 0.03 -14.73
CA ASN A 76 8.71 -1.13 -15.36
C ASN A 76 9.51 -1.50 -16.60
N ALA A 77 9.98 -2.74 -16.70
CA ALA A 77 10.67 -3.25 -17.88
C ALA A 77 9.84 -4.34 -18.54
N GLN A 78 9.44 -4.14 -19.80
CA GLN A 78 8.81 -5.17 -20.62
C GLN A 78 9.92 -5.98 -21.31
N ILE A 79 10.27 -7.14 -20.74
CA ILE A 79 11.37 -7.99 -21.23
C ILE A 79 10.98 -8.69 -22.53
N THR A 80 9.77 -9.28 -22.55
CA THR A 80 9.14 -9.88 -23.74
C THR A 80 7.65 -9.56 -23.72
N ASP A 81 6.90 -9.94 -24.75
CA ASP A 81 5.44 -9.76 -24.77
C ASP A 81 4.70 -10.40 -23.57
N ARG A 82 5.34 -11.36 -22.90
CA ARG A 82 4.76 -12.11 -21.78
C ARG A 82 5.46 -11.88 -20.46
N VAL A 83 6.69 -11.40 -20.47
CA VAL A 83 7.51 -11.21 -19.26
C VAL A 83 7.70 -9.74 -19.01
N SER A 84 7.36 -9.29 -17.83
CA SER A 84 7.67 -7.94 -17.34
C SER A 84 8.32 -8.01 -15.95
N PHE A 85 9.09 -6.98 -15.64
CA PHE A 85 9.76 -6.83 -14.36
C PHE A 85 9.46 -5.43 -13.81
N LEU A 86 9.21 -5.34 -12.51
CA LEU A 86 9.09 -4.09 -11.78
C LEU A 86 10.12 -4.02 -10.67
N PHE A 87 10.75 -2.87 -10.55
CA PHE A 87 11.55 -2.49 -9.38
C PHE A 87 11.08 -1.14 -8.86
N MET A 88 10.79 -1.06 -7.55
CA MET A 88 10.33 0.15 -6.87
C MET A 88 11.11 0.38 -5.57
N HIS A 89 11.62 1.59 -5.39
CA HIS A 89 12.31 2.02 -4.18
C HIS A 89 11.66 3.29 -3.61
N ASP A 90 11.51 3.32 -2.30
CA ASP A 90 11.19 4.53 -1.56
C ASP A 90 12.46 5.09 -0.93
N PHE A 91 12.93 6.24 -1.41
CA PHE A 91 14.16 6.89 -0.93
C PHE A 91 14.02 7.45 0.49
N SER A 92 12.80 7.53 1.03
CA SER A 92 12.56 7.88 2.43
C SER A 92 12.59 6.66 3.35
N SER A 93 12.60 5.41 2.81
CA SER A 93 12.56 4.20 3.61
C SER A 93 13.36 3.02 3.01
N VAL A 94 12.72 2.13 2.25
CA VAL A 94 13.31 0.84 1.81
C VAL A 94 12.90 0.48 0.39
N VAL A 95 13.50 -0.59 -0.16
CA VAL A 95 13.01 -1.23 -1.38
C VAL A 95 11.57 -1.71 -1.13
N GLN A 96 10.64 -1.22 -1.95
CA GLN A 96 9.22 -1.48 -1.78
C GLN A 96 8.79 -2.73 -2.55
N GLU A 97 9.02 -2.76 -3.85
CA GLU A 97 8.58 -3.85 -4.70
C GLU A 97 9.67 -4.25 -5.69
N TYR A 98 9.80 -5.54 -5.91
CA TYR A 98 10.56 -6.11 -7.00
C TYR A 98 9.95 -7.45 -7.35
N TYR A 99 9.40 -7.56 -8.54
CA TYR A 99 8.74 -8.77 -8.99
C TYR A 99 8.81 -8.94 -10.49
N MET A 100 8.62 -10.17 -10.90
CA MET A 100 8.46 -10.56 -12.30
C MET A 100 7.05 -11.09 -12.51
N ASP A 101 6.40 -10.63 -13.58
CA ASP A 101 5.13 -11.16 -14.05
C ASP A 101 5.36 -12.00 -15.32
N TYR A 102 4.72 -13.18 -15.35
CA TYR A 102 4.57 -13.98 -16.54
C TYR A 102 3.11 -14.06 -16.96
N ARG A 103 2.80 -13.54 -18.13
CA ARG A 103 1.44 -13.52 -18.68
C ARG A 103 1.22 -14.73 -19.58
N PHE A 104 0.34 -15.63 -19.16
CA PHE A 104 0.01 -16.85 -19.91
C PHE A 104 -0.91 -16.58 -21.09
N SER A 105 -1.78 -15.58 -21.01
CA SER A 105 -2.72 -15.24 -22.05
C SER A 105 -2.65 -13.77 -22.46
N LYS A 106 -2.92 -13.47 -23.74
CA LYS A 106 -2.93 -12.08 -24.25
C LYS A 106 -4.08 -11.24 -23.68
N ASN A 107 -5.16 -11.88 -23.26
CA ASN A 107 -6.38 -11.24 -22.73
C ASN A 107 -6.34 -10.99 -21.20
N LYS A 108 -5.18 -11.08 -20.57
CA LYS A 108 -4.99 -10.88 -19.11
C LYS A 108 -5.78 -11.86 -18.22
N ALA A 109 -6.30 -12.93 -18.77
CA ALA A 109 -7.08 -13.89 -18.00
C ALA A 109 -6.22 -14.64 -16.97
N LEU A 110 -4.92 -14.79 -17.21
CA LEU A 110 -4.02 -15.48 -16.29
C LEU A 110 -2.61 -14.88 -16.33
N THR A 111 -2.18 -14.39 -15.18
CA THR A 111 -0.81 -13.89 -14.93
C THR A 111 -0.29 -14.52 -13.64
N VAL A 112 0.97 -14.89 -13.63
CA VAL A 112 1.70 -15.34 -12.44
C VAL A 112 2.74 -14.30 -12.10
N ARG A 113 2.81 -13.90 -10.84
CA ARG A 113 3.80 -12.99 -10.27
C ARG A 113 4.66 -13.71 -9.25
N LEU A 114 5.96 -13.42 -9.27
CA LEU A 114 6.90 -13.89 -8.27
C LEU A 114 7.79 -12.74 -7.81
N GLY A 115 7.94 -12.56 -6.51
CA GLY A 115 8.77 -11.53 -5.91
C GLY A 115 8.17 -10.88 -4.68
N GLN A 116 8.52 -9.63 -4.42
CA GLN A 116 7.96 -8.83 -3.36
C GLN A 116 6.96 -7.82 -3.92
N PHE A 117 5.75 -7.85 -3.41
CA PHE A 117 4.66 -6.98 -3.86
C PHE A 117 3.60 -6.78 -2.77
N LYS A 118 2.67 -5.85 -2.99
CA LYS A 118 1.51 -5.67 -2.11
C LYS A 118 0.61 -6.89 -2.18
N ASN A 119 0.28 -7.43 -1.02
CA ASN A 119 -0.67 -8.54 -0.93
C ASN A 119 -2.11 -8.09 -1.30
N GLY A 120 -2.94 -9.04 -1.73
CA GLY A 120 -4.30 -8.79 -2.18
C GLY A 120 -5.32 -8.51 -1.08
N LEU A 121 -4.92 -8.49 0.20
CA LEU A 121 -5.84 -8.28 1.32
C LEU A 121 -6.32 -6.81 1.36
N SER A 122 -7.64 -6.60 1.60
CA SER A 122 -8.30 -5.29 1.64
C SER A 122 -8.45 -4.61 0.28
N TYR A 123 -9.45 -3.73 0.18
CA TYR A 123 -9.64 -2.86 -0.99
C TYR A 123 -8.51 -1.82 -1.11
N GLU A 124 -8.14 -1.16 -0.01
CA GLU A 124 -7.18 -0.06 -0.03
C GLU A 124 -5.73 -0.51 -0.22
N ASN A 125 -5.31 -1.66 0.35
CA ASN A 125 -3.91 -2.05 0.36
C ASN A 125 -3.23 -2.04 -1.02
N PRO A 126 -3.81 -2.62 -2.09
CA PRO A 126 -3.18 -2.60 -3.41
C PRO A 126 -3.12 -1.21 -4.06
N LEU A 127 -3.90 -0.24 -3.56
CA LEU A 127 -3.97 1.08 -4.16
C LEU A 127 -2.69 1.90 -3.94
N SER A 128 -2.43 2.81 -4.87
CA SER A 128 -1.32 3.75 -4.73
C SER A 128 -1.69 4.86 -3.76
N PRO A 129 -0.79 5.26 -2.86
CA PRO A 129 -0.97 6.45 -2.02
C PRO A 129 -1.34 7.72 -2.79
N THR A 130 -0.95 7.82 -4.06
CA THR A 130 -1.27 8.97 -4.89
C THR A 130 -2.72 9.04 -5.35
N SER A 131 -3.50 7.98 -5.16
CA SER A 131 -4.92 7.93 -5.50
C SER A 131 -5.85 8.01 -4.29
N MET A 132 -5.30 7.91 -3.08
CA MET A 132 -6.09 7.95 -1.84
C MET A 132 -6.41 9.38 -1.44
N GLU A 133 -7.60 9.58 -0.89
CA GLU A 133 -8.13 10.88 -0.48
C GLU A 133 -7.49 11.38 0.82
N ALA A 134 -7.27 10.49 1.79
CA ALA A 134 -6.67 10.82 3.07
C ALA A 134 -5.15 11.04 2.94
N ILE A 135 -4.63 12.05 3.63
CA ILE A 135 -3.17 12.33 3.70
C ILE A 135 -2.44 11.19 4.41
N ASP A 136 -3.05 10.56 5.40
CA ASP A 136 -2.51 9.36 6.08
C ASP A 136 -2.72 8.07 5.27
N VAL A 137 -3.37 8.17 4.13
CA VAL A 137 -3.55 7.16 3.09
C VAL A 137 -4.59 6.12 3.46
N TYR A 138 -4.30 5.23 4.40
CA TYR A 138 -5.13 4.05 4.68
C TYR A 138 -5.97 4.22 5.94
N SER A 139 -7.11 3.52 5.98
CA SER A 139 -7.91 3.39 7.20
C SER A 139 -7.13 2.63 8.29
N GLU A 140 -7.54 2.81 9.56
CA GLU A 140 -6.87 2.18 10.70
C GLU A 140 -6.95 0.65 10.61
N GLY A 141 -8.11 0.11 10.25
CA GLY A 141 -8.29 -1.33 10.08
C GLY A 141 -7.40 -1.90 8.99
N VAL A 142 -7.26 -1.21 7.85
CA VAL A 142 -6.35 -1.61 6.77
C VAL A 142 -4.91 -1.52 7.25
N THR A 143 -4.51 -0.41 7.88
CA THR A 143 -3.16 -0.23 8.43
C THR A 143 -2.79 -1.36 9.39
N TYR A 144 -3.70 -1.73 10.28
CA TYR A 144 -3.49 -2.75 11.30
C TYR A 144 -3.49 -4.18 10.72
N LEU A 145 -4.52 -4.54 9.94
CA LEU A 145 -4.72 -5.93 9.50
C LEU A 145 -3.87 -6.32 8.29
N THR A 146 -3.49 -5.37 7.43
CA THR A 146 -2.64 -5.65 6.26
C THR A 146 -1.18 -5.28 6.48
N GLY A 147 -0.87 -4.61 7.58
CA GLY A 147 0.46 -4.07 7.85
C GLY A 147 0.87 -2.95 6.88
N CYS A 148 -0.08 -2.21 6.29
CA CYS A 148 0.21 -1.06 5.43
C CYS A 148 1.06 0.00 6.12
N GLY A 149 0.87 0.18 7.43
CA GLY A 149 1.74 0.93 8.31
C GLY A 149 2.65 0.01 9.09
N SER A 150 2.24 -0.31 10.31
CA SER A 150 2.97 -1.19 11.22
C SER A 150 2.03 -2.28 11.75
N ASP A 151 2.38 -3.52 11.51
CA ASP A 151 1.74 -4.66 12.15
C ASP A 151 2.16 -4.71 13.62
N PRO A 152 1.25 -4.90 14.58
CA PRO A 152 1.58 -4.86 16.00
C PRO A 152 2.54 -5.94 16.46
N LEU A 153 2.57 -7.09 15.78
CA LEU A 153 3.42 -8.24 16.11
C LEU A 153 4.62 -8.41 15.18
N LEU A 154 4.52 -7.95 13.93
CA LEU A 154 5.54 -8.13 12.91
C LEU A 154 6.33 -6.84 12.60
N GLY A 155 5.85 -5.69 13.06
CA GLY A 155 6.46 -4.38 12.80
C GLY A 155 6.10 -3.83 11.43
N VAL A 156 6.93 -2.94 10.90
CA VAL A 156 6.65 -2.24 9.63
C VAL A 156 6.64 -3.20 8.45
N GLN A 157 5.53 -3.23 7.70
CA GLN A 157 5.28 -4.14 6.59
C GLN A 157 5.02 -3.42 5.27
N TYR A 158 4.46 -2.22 5.30
CA TYR A 158 4.00 -1.46 4.13
C TYR A 158 2.99 -2.23 3.25
N GLY A 159 2.24 -3.20 3.82
CA GLY A 159 1.28 -4.03 3.11
C GLY A 159 1.88 -4.99 2.08
N ARG A 160 3.18 -5.28 2.19
CA ARG A 160 3.95 -6.08 1.22
C ARG A 160 4.55 -7.31 1.85
N ASP A 161 4.78 -8.31 1.01
CA ASP A 161 5.48 -9.53 1.39
C ASP A 161 6.15 -10.18 0.17
N LEU A 162 7.00 -11.16 0.44
CA LEU A 162 7.63 -12.02 -0.56
C LEU A 162 6.72 -13.23 -0.85
N GLY A 163 6.44 -13.48 -2.11
CA GLY A 163 5.56 -14.59 -2.47
C GLY A 163 5.31 -14.76 -3.95
N LEU A 164 4.27 -15.55 -4.22
CA LEU A 164 3.74 -15.84 -5.54
C LEU A 164 2.29 -15.43 -5.59
N ALA A 165 1.87 -14.77 -6.67
CA ALA A 165 0.47 -14.48 -6.96
C ALA A 165 0.05 -15.10 -8.29
N VAL A 166 -1.21 -15.55 -8.34
CA VAL A 166 -1.91 -15.91 -9.57
C VAL A 166 -3.15 -15.05 -9.68
N PHE A 167 -3.23 -14.26 -10.73
CA PHE A 167 -4.33 -13.32 -10.91
C PHE A 167 -4.76 -13.17 -12.36
N GLY A 168 -5.97 -12.68 -12.53
CA GLY A 168 -6.52 -12.41 -13.84
C GLY A 168 -7.86 -11.71 -13.80
N GLU A 169 -8.39 -11.42 -14.99
CA GLU A 169 -9.72 -10.83 -15.16
C GLU A 169 -10.44 -11.46 -16.36
N THR A 170 -11.77 -11.47 -16.31
CA THR A 170 -12.61 -11.91 -17.42
C THR A 170 -12.51 -10.93 -18.60
N ASN A 171 -12.83 -11.40 -19.82
CA ASN A 171 -12.74 -10.58 -21.04
C ASN A 171 -13.65 -9.34 -20.99
N ASP A 172 -14.79 -9.42 -20.30
CA ASP A 172 -15.72 -8.31 -20.08
C ASP A 172 -15.32 -7.41 -18.90
N GLN A 173 -14.18 -7.72 -18.26
CA GLN A 173 -13.61 -7.01 -17.10
C GLN A 173 -14.55 -6.91 -15.89
N LYS A 174 -15.61 -7.73 -15.84
CA LYS A 174 -16.55 -7.72 -14.72
C LYS A 174 -16.04 -8.46 -13.50
N LEU A 175 -15.24 -9.51 -13.70
CA LEU A 175 -14.68 -10.30 -12.62
C LEU A 175 -13.15 -10.25 -12.66
N ARG A 176 -12.53 -9.89 -11.54
CA ARG A 176 -11.10 -10.03 -11.30
C ARG A 176 -10.88 -10.94 -10.09
N TYR A 177 -9.89 -11.81 -10.19
CA TYR A 177 -9.48 -12.69 -9.10
C TYR A 177 -7.98 -12.61 -8.87
N GLU A 178 -7.57 -12.88 -7.63
CA GLU A 178 -6.17 -12.97 -7.23
C GLU A 178 -6.03 -13.98 -6.09
N ILE A 179 -5.01 -14.81 -6.13
CA ILE A 179 -4.65 -15.76 -5.08
C ILE A 179 -3.15 -15.59 -4.84
N ASP A 180 -2.80 -15.26 -3.60
CA ASP A 180 -1.40 -15.08 -3.18
C ASP A 180 -0.98 -16.21 -2.24
N VAL A 181 0.27 -16.60 -2.35
CA VAL A 181 1.00 -17.45 -1.40
C VAL A 181 2.21 -16.68 -0.92
N MET A 182 2.18 -16.22 0.33
CA MET A 182 3.14 -15.28 0.90
C MET A 182 3.91 -15.92 2.07
N ASN A 183 5.11 -15.37 2.37
CA ASN A 183 5.88 -15.81 3.53
C ASN A 183 5.21 -15.46 4.88
N GLY A 184 4.37 -14.44 4.95
CA GLY A 184 3.72 -14.00 6.20
C GLY A 184 4.61 -13.18 7.13
N GLN A 185 5.82 -12.77 6.71
CA GLN A 185 6.77 -12.00 7.53
C GLN A 185 6.94 -10.55 7.08
N GLY A 186 6.37 -10.21 5.91
CA GLY A 186 6.33 -8.88 5.35
C GLY A 186 7.59 -8.45 4.60
N ILE A 187 7.69 -7.14 4.40
CA ILE A 187 8.64 -6.53 3.49
C ILE A 187 10.10 -6.81 3.85
N ASN A 188 10.90 -7.19 2.85
CA ASN A 188 12.37 -7.39 2.93
C ASN A 188 12.81 -8.39 4.03
N ARG A 189 11.93 -9.30 4.44
CA ARG A 189 12.20 -10.28 5.48
C ARG A 189 12.17 -11.71 4.94
N LYS A 190 13.09 -12.53 5.46
CA LYS A 190 13.03 -13.96 5.27
C LYS A 190 11.95 -14.56 6.14
N ASP A 191 11.36 -15.64 5.68
CA ASP A 191 10.44 -16.45 6.45
C ASP A 191 11.11 -16.98 7.73
N GLN A 192 10.39 -16.88 8.86
CA GLN A 192 10.86 -17.31 10.18
C GLN A 192 10.09 -18.53 10.68
N ASN A 193 9.05 -18.95 9.96
CA ASN A 193 8.36 -20.21 10.16
C ASN A 193 8.27 -20.95 8.82
N ALA A 194 7.95 -22.22 8.79
CA ALA A 194 7.84 -22.99 7.54
C ALA A 194 6.46 -22.86 6.86
N GLU A 195 5.57 -22.03 7.43
CA GLU A 195 4.19 -21.92 6.99
C GLU A 195 4.00 -20.71 6.08
N LYS A 196 2.94 -20.73 5.26
CA LYS A 196 2.63 -19.67 4.31
C LYS A 196 1.28 -19.05 4.61
N ASP A 197 1.16 -17.77 4.30
CA ASP A 197 -0.12 -17.07 4.23
C ASP A 197 -0.74 -17.28 2.85
N PHE A 198 -2.01 -17.68 2.83
CA PHE A 198 -2.82 -17.77 1.62
C PHE A 198 -3.82 -16.63 1.63
N ILE A 199 -3.82 -15.82 0.57
CA ILE A 199 -4.71 -14.65 0.44
C ILE A 199 -5.51 -14.83 -0.83
N GLY A 200 -6.82 -14.64 -0.72
CA GLY A 200 -7.76 -14.62 -1.84
C GLY A 200 -8.39 -13.25 -2.00
N ARG A 201 -8.55 -12.78 -3.23
CA ARG A 201 -9.24 -11.55 -3.59
C ARG A 201 -10.18 -11.78 -4.75
N LEU A 202 -11.40 -11.29 -4.63
CA LEU A 202 -12.40 -11.29 -5.69
C LEU A 202 -12.97 -9.89 -5.84
N GLU A 203 -12.98 -9.39 -7.08
CA GLU A 203 -13.62 -8.12 -7.44
C GLU A 203 -14.72 -8.38 -8.47
N TYR A 204 -15.90 -7.80 -8.23
CA TYR A 204 -17.02 -7.89 -9.15
C TYR A 204 -17.57 -6.51 -9.51
N ARG A 205 -17.63 -6.22 -10.80
CA ARG A 205 -18.08 -4.94 -11.37
C ARG A 205 -19.42 -5.13 -12.07
N PRO A 206 -20.55 -5.13 -11.32
CA PRO A 206 -21.88 -5.40 -11.89
C PRO A 206 -22.34 -4.34 -12.89
N VAL A 207 -22.05 -3.08 -12.58
CA VAL A 207 -22.44 -1.91 -13.38
C VAL A 207 -21.29 -0.91 -13.45
N LYS A 208 -21.35 0.00 -14.40
CA LYS A 208 -20.33 1.05 -14.56
C LYS A 208 -20.22 1.88 -13.28
N GLY A 209 -19.00 2.05 -12.82
CA GLY A 209 -18.68 2.86 -11.64
C GLY A 209 -18.76 2.11 -10.31
N LEU A 210 -19.35 0.92 -10.23
CA LEU A 210 -19.42 0.13 -8.99
C LEU A 210 -18.47 -1.07 -9.07
N ASN A 211 -17.60 -1.21 -8.07
CA ASN A 211 -16.75 -2.37 -7.84
C ASN A 211 -17.01 -2.92 -6.43
N LEU A 212 -17.36 -4.18 -6.32
CA LEU A 212 -17.53 -4.91 -5.07
C LEU A 212 -16.28 -5.76 -4.85
N VAL A 213 -15.75 -5.77 -3.64
CA VAL A 213 -14.49 -6.44 -3.31
C VAL A 213 -14.69 -7.33 -2.09
N ALA A 214 -14.24 -8.57 -2.16
CA ALA A 214 -14.15 -9.48 -1.03
C ALA A 214 -12.73 -10.06 -0.97
N THR A 215 -12.13 -10.08 0.23
CA THR A 215 -10.81 -10.65 0.43
C THR A 215 -10.75 -11.51 1.68
N GLY A 216 -9.81 -12.44 1.72
CA GLY A 216 -9.58 -13.28 2.89
C GLY A 216 -8.16 -13.78 2.96
N GLN A 217 -7.67 -13.96 4.18
CA GLN A 217 -6.35 -14.49 4.50
C GLN A 217 -6.45 -15.58 5.54
N ILE A 218 -5.77 -16.66 5.30
CA ILE A 218 -5.49 -17.70 6.30
C ILE A 218 -4.00 -17.96 6.34
N GLY A 219 -3.42 -18.05 7.55
CA GLY A 219 -1.99 -18.25 7.66
C GLY A 219 -1.48 -18.25 9.10
N ARG A 220 -0.16 -18.11 9.24
CA ARG A 220 0.52 -18.01 10.51
C ARG A 220 1.66 -17.00 10.49
N GLY A 221 1.62 -16.03 11.42
CA GLY A 221 2.72 -15.12 11.69
C GLY A 221 3.72 -15.70 12.67
N HIS A 222 4.95 -15.17 12.66
CA HIS A 222 5.96 -15.36 13.70
C HIS A 222 6.18 -14.01 14.40
N ALA A 223 5.74 -13.88 15.65
CA ALA A 223 5.80 -12.62 16.37
C ALA A 223 7.24 -12.19 16.65
N VAL A 224 7.60 -10.97 16.25
CA VAL A 224 8.92 -10.36 16.54
C VAL A 224 8.83 -9.30 17.64
N ALA A 225 7.61 -8.91 18.03
CA ALA A 225 7.33 -7.94 19.07
C ALA A 225 6.12 -8.39 19.90
N ALA A 226 5.99 -7.86 21.12
CA ALA A 226 4.78 -7.94 21.90
C ALA A 226 3.84 -6.79 21.54
N SER A 227 2.54 -7.02 21.67
CA SER A 227 1.52 -5.99 21.47
C SER A 227 0.56 -5.94 22.66
N PRO A 228 0.27 -4.75 23.22
CA PRO A 228 -0.72 -4.62 24.27
C PRO A 228 -2.14 -4.93 23.80
N TYR A 229 -2.39 -4.86 22.48
CA TYR A 229 -3.67 -5.23 21.89
C TYR A 229 -3.86 -6.76 21.78
N ILE A 230 -2.75 -7.53 21.81
CA ILE A 230 -2.74 -9.00 21.67
C ILE A 230 -1.87 -9.59 22.78
N PRO A 231 -2.33 -9.51 24.03
CA PRO A 231 -1.49 -9.83 25.20
C PRO A 231 -1.14 -11.32 25.35
N ASP A 232 -1.85 -12.20 24.64
CA ASP A 232 -1.65 -13.65 24.66
C ASP A 232 -0.61 -14.17 23.66
N ILE A 233 0.08 -13.28 22.92
CA ILE A 233 1.16 -13.62 22.00
C ILE A 233 2.47 -12.99 22.47
N THR A 234 3.51 -13.81 22.57
CA THR A 234 4.86 -13.40 22.97
C THR A 234 5.84 -13.40 21.79
N PRO A 235 6.90 -12.55 21.80
CA PRO A 235 7.93 -12.60 20.79
C PRO A 235 8.57 -13.99 20.66
N GLY A 236 8.75 -14.47 19.43
CA GLY A 236 9.24 -15.80 19.11
C GLY A 236 8.13 -16.85 18.92
N GLU A 237 6.88 -16.51 19.21
CA GLU A 237 5.74 -17.43 19.05
C GLU A 237 5.19 -17.44 17.62
N ASN A 238 4.85 -18.63 17.12
CA ASN A 238 4.05 -18.77 15.89
C ASN A 238 2.56 -18.77 16.26
N TYR A 239 1.77 -17.93 15.59
CA TYR A 239 0.34 -17.76 15.90
C TYR A 239 -0.51 -17.85 14.64
N LYS A 240 -1.75 -18.34 14.78
CA LYS A 240 -2.76 -18.33 13.70
C LYS A 240 -3.15 -16.87 13.40
N ARG A 241 -3.30 -16.61 12.11
CA ARG A 241 -3.55 -15.28 11.56
C ARG A 241 -4.58 -15.37 10.44
N ASN A 242 -5.84 -15.05 10.77
CA ASN A 242 -6.94 -15.11 9.81
C ASN A 242 -7.58 -13.73 9.66
N ARG A 243 -7.90 -13.33 8.44
CA ARG A 243 -8.51 -12.04 8.14
C ARG A 243 -9.51 -12.18 7.01
N TRP A 244 -10.52 -11.34 7.01
CA TRP A 244 -11.42 -11.21 5.88
C TRP A 244 -11.96 -9.78 5.79
N THR A 245 -12.31 -9.37 4.57
CA THR A 245 -12.85 -8.04 4.32
C THR A 245 -13.90 -8.10 3.22
N VAL A 246 -14.88 -7.18 3.31
CA VAL A 246 -15.83 -6.92 2.24
C VAL A 246 -15.98 -5.42 2.06
N GLY A 247 -15.93 -4.96 0.84
CA GLY A 247 -15.95 -3.54 0.54
C GLY A 247 -16.49 -3.22 -0.84
N PHE A 248 -16.54 -1.94 -1.12
CA PHE A 248 -16.97 -1.42 -2.40
C PHE A 248 -16.23 -0.14 -2.77
N ASP A 249 -16.21 0.15 -4.06
CA ASP A 249 -15.76 1.41 -4.65
C ASP A 249 -16.81 1.86 -5.68
N TYR A 250 -17.31 3.08 -5.52
CA TYR A 250 -18.27 3.70 -6.42
C TYR A 250 -17.71 5.01 -6.98
N LYS A 251 -17.69 5.13 -8.29
CA LYS A 251 -17.19 6.32 -9.00
C LYS A 251 -18.24 6.84 -9.97
N SER A 252 -18.58 8.12 -9.79
CA SER A 252 -19.42 8.87 -10.70
C SER A 252 -18.87 10.28 -10.94
N ALA A 253 -19.52 11.05 -11.80
CA ALA A 253 -19.15 12.45 -12.02
C ALA A 253 -19.42 13.36 -10.81
N ALA A 254 -20.36 12.97 -9.94
CA ALA A 254 -20.81 13.78 -8.81
C ALA A 254 -20.20 13.35 -7.46
N LEU A 255 -19.80 12.07 -7.33
CA LEU A 255 -19.37 11.51 -6.06
C LEU A 255 -18.48 10.31 -6.33
N ASN A 256 -17.33 10.25 -5.64
CA ASN A 256 -16.56 9.02 -5.48
C ASN A 256 -16.67 8.58 -4.02
N LEU A 257 -16.91 7.30 -3.80
CA LEU A 257 -17.13 6.74 -2.48
C LEU A 257 -16.56 5.34 -2.41
N HIS A 258 -15.81 5.03 -1.36
CA HIS A 258 -15.37 3.67 -1.07
C HIS A 258 -15.44 3.38 0.41
N GLY A 259 -15.63 2.14 0.75
CA GLY A 259 -15.72 1.70 2.13
C GLY A 259 -15.55 0.20 2.25
N GLU A 260 -15.19 -0.24 3.42
CA GLU A 260 -14.90 -1.64 3.71
C GLU A 260 -15.21 -1.98 5.16
N TYR A 261 -15.73 -3.16 5.41
CA TYR A 261 -15.71 -3.82 6.70
C TYR A 261 -14.57 -4.82 6.74
N LEU A 262 -13.84 -4.86 7.86
CA LEU A 262 -12.67 -5.69 8.05
C LEU A 262 -12.74 -6.41 9.41
N GLU A 263 -12.32 -7.67 9.42
CA GLU A 263 -12.15 -8.43 10.65
C GLU A 263 -10.90 -9.30 10.58
N GLY A 264 -10.18 -9.35 11.68
CA GLY A 264 -9.00 -10.18 11.87
C GLY A 264 -9.05 -10.96 13.18
N LYS A 265 -8.41 -12.14 13.17
CA LYS A 265 -8.21 -12.94 14.38
C LYS A 265 -6.77 -13.40 14.45
N ASP A 266 -6.06 -12.92 15.45
CA ASP A 266 -4.70 -13.31 15.80
C ASP A 266 -4.75 -14.16 17.06
N LYS A 267 -4.51 -15.49 16.93
CA LYS A 267 -4.70 -16.51 17.99
C LYS A 267 -6.11 -16.44 18.55
N ASN A 268 -6.32 -15.84 19.71
CA ASN A 268 -7.62 -15.69 20.36
C ASN A 268 -8.21 -14.28 20.20
N THR A 269 -7.40 -13.27 19.94
CA THR A 269 -7.80 -11.87 19.85
C THR A 269 -8.49 -11.57 18.53
N THR A 270 -9.68 -10.99 18.59
CA THR A 270 -10.44 -10.49 17.43
C THR A 270 -10.33 -8.98 17.34
N SER A 271 -10.02 -8.48 16.13
CA SER A 271 -10.01 -7.07 15.78
C SER A 271 -11.00 -6.84 14.64
N ARG A 272 -11.75 -5.73 14.65
CA ARG A 272 -12.71 -5.44 13.58
C ARG A 272 -12.98 -3.95 13.42
N GLY A 273 -13.41 -3.56 12.26
CA GLY A 273 -13.80 -2.18 12.00
C GLY A 273 -14.43 -1.97 10.64
N ALA A 274 -14.76 -0.73 10.36
CA ALA A 274 -15.29 -0.30 9.08
C ALA A 274 -14.92 1.15 8.83
N TYR A 275 -14.80 1.50 7.56
CA TYR A 275 -14.60 2.89 7.16
C TYR A 275 -15.43 3.23 5.93
N LEU A 276 -15.66 4.52 5.77
CA LEU A 276 -16.26 5.11 4.58
C LEU A 276 -15.51 6.39 4.24
N THR A 277 -14.96 6.45 3.03
CA THR A 277 -14.21 7.61 2.52
C THR A 277 -14.79 8.04 1.19
N GLY A 278 -14.90 9.34 0.98
CA GLY A 278 -15.37 9.85 -0.29
C GLY A 278 -14.91 11.26 -0.60
N ASN A 279 -15.11 11.61 -1.86
CA ASN A 279 -14.88 12.97 -2.34
C ASN A 279 -15.98 13.42 -3.30
N VAL A 280 -16.31 14.71 -3.22
CA VAL A 280 -17.26 15.39 -4.09
C VAL A 280 -16.50 16.38 -4.95
N PRO A 281 -16.47 16.20 -6.29
CA PRO A 281 -15.87 17.16 -7.20
C PRO A 281 -16.64 18.49 -7.21
N LEU A 282 -15.95 19.59 -6.90
CA LEU A 282 -16.50 20.96 -6.92
C LEU A 282 -16.20 21.69 -8.24
N GLY A 283 -15.50 21.05 -9.16
CA GLY A 283 -15.04 21.65 -10.41
C GLY A 283 -13.66 22.31 -10.31
N LYS A 284 -13.09 22.66 -11.47
CA LYS A 284 -11.74 23.28 -11.60
C LYS A 284 -10.63 22.49 -10.88
N GLY A 285 -10.79 21.16 -10.78
CA GLY A 285 -9.82 20.27 -10.11
C GLY A 285 -9.87 20.31 -8.58
N VAL A 286 -10.89 20.91 -7.97
CA VAL A 286 -11.08 20.93 -6.52
C VAL A 286 -12.11 19.89 -6.13
N ASP A 287 -11.77 19.08 -5.10
CA ASP A 287 -12.69 18.12 -4.49
C ASP A 287 -12.81 18.40 -2.99
N LEU A 288 -14.00 18.21 -2.45
CA LEU A 288 -14.25 18.13 -1.02
C LEU A 288 -14.07 16.68 -0.57
N VAL A 289 -13.33 16.45 0.51
CA VAL A 289 -13.01 15.11 1.03
C VAL A 289 -13.65 14.93 2.39
N GLY A 290 -14.26 13.76 2.61
CA GLY A 290 -14.78 13.32 3.89
C GLY A 290 -14.45 11.85 4.15
N SER A 291 -14.14 11.50 5.39
CA SER A 291 -13.90 10.11 5.81
C SER A 291 -14.33 9.91 7.25
N TYR A 292 -14.87 8.74 7.51
CA TYR A 292 -15.09 8.25 8.88
C TYR A 292 -14.59 6.81 8.97
N ASP A 293 -13.87 6.51 10.06
CA ASP A 293 -13.17 5.25 10.27
C ASP A 293 -13.33 4.84 11.74
N TYR A 294 -13.82 3.63 11.94
CA TYR A 294 -13.94 2.97 13.24
C TYR A 294 -13.16 1.68 13.23
N PHE A 295 -12.31 1.46 14.22
CA PHE A 295 -11.60 0.21 14.38
C PHE A 295 -11.45 -0.15 15.87
N ASN A 296 -11.81 -1.40 16.21
CA ASN A 296 -11.57 -1.98 17.54
C ASN A 296 -10.40 -2.99 17.42
N PHE A 297 -9.28 -2.67 18.06
CA PHE A 297 -8.05 -3.46 18.03
C PHE A 297 -8.15 -4.76 18.80
N ASN A 298 -9.01 -4.81 19.82
CA ASN A 298 -9.29 -6.00 20.64
C ASN A 298 -10.71 -5.90 21.19
N THR A 299 -11.61 -6.69 20.62
CA THR A 299 -13.04 -6.64 20.96
C THR A 299 -13.35 -7.05 22.39
N ASP A 300 -12.46 -7.84 23.04
CA ASP A 300 -12.65 -8.29 24.42
C ASP A 300 -12.21 -7.21 25.43
N LEU A 301 -11.40 -6.25 25.01
CA LEU A 301 -10.85 -5.19 25.85
C LEU A 301 -11.39 -3.79 25.50
N ASP A 302 -12.31 -3.70 24.51
CA ASP A 302 -12.88 -2.45 24.00
C ASP A 302 -11.82 -1.39 23.64
N TYR A 303 -10.73 -1.83 23.02
CA TYR A 303 -9.69 -0.93 22.50
C TYR A 303 -10.09 -0.39 21.14
N ASP A 304 -11.00 0.55 21.15
CA ASP A 304 -11.55 1.14 19.94
C ASP A 304 -10.98 2.51 19.59
N GLN A 305 -11.09 2.86 18.34
CA GLN A 305 -10.67 4.14 17.79
C GLN A 305 -11.68 4.63 16.77
N HIS A 306 -11.97 5.92 16.85
CA HIS A 306 -12.74 6.67 15.88
C HIS A 306 -11.84 7.71 15.22
N LYS A 307 -11.91 7.81 13.90
CA LYS A 307 -11.20 8.84 13.14
C LYS A 307 -12.16 9.48 12.13
N ALA A 308 -12.22 10.79 12.12
CA ALA A 308 -12.96 11.57 11.14
C ALA A 308 -12.02 12.51 10.41
N ILE A 309 -12.16 12.60 9.10
CA ILE A 309 -11.38 13.48 8.23
C ILE A 309 -12.34 14.36 7.45
N PHE A 310 -12.02 15.65 7.40
CA PHE A 310 -12.68 16.62 6.54
C PHE A 310 -11.63 17.51 5.87
N GLY A 311 -11.75 17.74 4.57
CA GLY A 311 -10.76 18.55 3.89
C GLY A 311 -11.04 18.80 2.43
N VAL A 312 -10.06 19.38 1.79
CA VAL A 312 -10.09 19.70 0.37
C VAL A 312 -8.83 19.20 -0.31
N GLN A 313 -8.95 18.85 -1.58
CA GLN A 313 -7.81 18.60 -2.45
C GLN A 313 -7.95 19.40 -3.75
N TRP A 314 -6.83 19.88 -4.25
CA TRP A 314 -6.76 20.63 -5.50
C TRP A 314 -5.77 19.99 -6.45
N TRP A 315 -6.28 19.44 -7.56
CA TRP A 315 -5.50 18.88 -8.66
C TRP A 315 -5.08 19.98 -9.60
N PHE A 316 -3.91 20.56 -9.40
CA PHE A 316 -3.44 21.68 -10.19
C PHE A 316 -2.82 21.26 -11.53
N PHE A 317 -2.35 20.02 -11.66
CA PHE A 317 -1.83 19.47 -12.91
C PHE A 317 -1.83 17.94 -12.90
N LYS A 318 -2.63 17.29 -13.77
CA LYS A 318 -2.71 15.82 -13.92
C LYS A 318 -2.87 15.11 -12.56
N LYS A 319 -1.83 14.33 -12.13
CA LYS A 319 -1.80 13.60 -10.86
C LYS A 319 -1.07 14.37 -9.75
N ASN A 320 -0.87 15.68 -9.93
CA ASN A 320 -0.22 16.55 -8.96
C ASN A 320 -1.29 17.32 -8.20
N ARG A 321 -1.24 17.29 -6.88
CA ARG A 321 -2.26 17.91 -6.03
C ARG A 321 -1.68 18.52 -4.77
N PHE A 322 -2.44 19.48 -4.24
CA PHE A 322 -2.33 19.97 -2.88
C PHE A 322 -3.52 19.47 -2.08
N GLN A 323 -3.31 19.11 -0.82
CA GLN A 323 -4.34 18.64 0.10
C GLN A 323 -4.24 19.42 1.40
N LEU A 324 -5.40 19.78 1.98
CA LEU A 324 -5.52 20.35 3.32
C LEU A 324 -6.64 19.62 4.04
N GLN A 325 -6.34 19.05 5.21
CA GLN A 325 -7.28 18.22 5.97
C GLN A 325 -7.23 18.54 7.44
N TYR A 326 -8.40 18.54 8.06
CA TYR A 326 -8.58 18.43 9.49
C TYR A 326 -8.88 16.97 9.82
N VAL A 327 -8.20 16.44 10.83
CA VAL A 327 -8.35 15.07 11.31
C VAL A 327 -8.70 15.11 12.80
N TYR A 328 -9.82 14.51 13.15
CA TYR A 328 -10.18 14.19 14.52
C TYR A 328 -9.94 12.70 14.74
N LYS A 329 -9.25 12.36 15.83
CA LYS A 329 -9.00 10.98 16.24
C LYS A 329 -9.25 10.85 17.74
N ASN A 330 -10.09 9.89 18.11
CA ASN A 330 -10.31 9.51 19.49
C ASN A 330 -9.99 8.03 19.62
N ALA A 331 -9.04 7.68 20.50
CA ALA A 331 -8.56 6.32 20.65
C ALA A 331 -8.48 5.92 22.13
N ALA A 332 -8.91 4.70 22.43
CA ALA A 332 -8.57 4.05 23.69
C ALA A 332 -7.09 3.65 23.64
N LEU A 333 -6.29 4.14 24.60
CA LEU A 333 -4.89 3.80 24.69
C LEU A 333 -4.72 2.43 25.34
N ALA A 334 -3.90 1.58 24.71
CA ALA A 334 -3.51 0.31 25.27
C ALA A 334 -2.81 0.51 26.63
N GLY A 335 -3.31 -0.15 27.69
CA GLY A 335 -2.78 -0.06 29.04
C GLY A 335 -3.39 1.01 29.93
N GLY A 336 -4.37 1.78 29.43
CA GLY A 336 -5.13 2.74 30.23
C GLY A 336 -6.49 3.02 29.61
N PHE A 337 -7.52 3.02 30.42
CA PHE A 337 -8.92 3.23 30.01
C PHE A 337 -9.25 4.71 29.68
N HIS A 338 -8.30 5.48 29.19
CA HIS A 338 -8.52 6.88 28.86
C HIS A 338 -8.56 7.06 27.34
N HIS A 339 -9.70 7.50 26.83
CA HIS A 339 -9.79 7.98 25.46
C HIS A 339 -8.96 9.26 25.32
N THR A 340 -8.04 9.25 24.38
CA THR A 340 -7.26 10.44 24.02
C THR A 340 -7.83 11.05 22.76
N ALA A 341 -8.29 12.29 22.85
CA ALA A 341 -8.68 13.07 21.71
C ALA A 341 -7.47 13.76 21.07
N CYS A 342 -7.34 13.61 19.77
CA CYS A 342 -6.33 14.28 18.96
C CYS A 342 -6.98 15.06 17.83
N HIS A 343 -6.51 16.28 17.62
CA HIS A 343 -6.92 17.17 16.54
C HIS A 343 -5.71 17.48 15.68
N ALA A 344 -5.78 17.22 14.37
CA ALA A 344 -4.69 17.54 13.48
C ALA A 344 -5.12 18.41 12.32
N ILE A 345 -4.25 19.33 11.91
CA ILE A 345 -4.32 20.03 10.65
C ILE A 345 -3.14 19.56 9.83
N MET A 346 -3.44 18.96 8.68
CA MET A 346 -2.44 18.38 7.81
C MET A 346 -2.52 19.05 6.43
N ALA A 347 -1.36 19.46 5.92
CA ALA A 347 -1.23 19.95 4.56
C ALA A 347 -0.20 19.11 3.81
N GLN A 348 -0.51 18.69 2.58
CA GLN A 348 0.39 17.88 1.77
C GLN A 348 0.42 18.35 0.33
N MET A 349 1.63 18.42 -0.22
CA MET A 349 1.86 18.50 -1.65
C MET A 349 2.26 17.13 -2.18
N GLN A 350 1.63 16.74 -3.28
CA GLN A 350 1.97 15.56 -4.05
C GLN A 350 2.46 16.00 -5.42
N VAL A 351 3.67 15.56 -5.77
CA VAL A 351 4.23 15.72 -7.12
C VAL A 351 4.47 14.33 -7.68
N ARG A 352 3.90 14.05 -8.85
CA ARG A 352 4.04 12.78 -9.55
C ARG A 352 4.45 13.01 -11.00
N PHE A 353 5.38 12.22 -11.48
CA PHE A 353 5.73 12.15 -12.89
C PHE A 353 5.59 10.71 -13.39
N ASP A 354 5.15 10.57 -14.62
CA ASP A 354 5.08 9.31 -15.34
C ASP A 354 5.83 9.54 -16.66
N TRP A 355 7.02 8.97 -16.78
CA TRP A 355 7.82 9.06 -17.99
C TRP A 355 7.63 7.77 -18.79
N ALA A 356 6.50 7.72 -19.47
CA ALA A 356 6.19 6.72 -20.48
C ALA A 356 5.83 7.47 -21.77
N LYS A 357 6.29 6.94 -22.90
CA LYS A 357 5.81 7.41 -24.21
C LYS A 357 4.40 6.92 -24.48
#